data_2fad61b2ccf738c257435c378baf81d5
#
_entry.id   2fad61b2ccf738c257435c378baf81d5
#
_cell.length_a   1.000
_cell.length_b   1.000
_cell.length_c   1.000
_cell.angle_alpha   90.00
_cell.angle_beta   90.00
_cell.angle_gamma   90.00
#
_symmetry.space_group_name_H-M   'P 1'
#
loop_
_entity.id
_entity.type
_entity.pdbx_description
1 polymer ?
#
loop_
_entity_poly.entity_id
_entity_poly.type
_entity_poly.pdbx_seq_one_letter_code
_entity_poly.pdbx_strand_id
1 'polypeptide(L)'
;MRHAAAAVVILAAATASAQYKTPQAPIQPSTIQSNNPSVQITPAAPLPAPDPALESARRIERDDAIKMVKRKKAVWVDVREPDQYAKGHIPGAINIPLSVLPKRWKDLPLKKFLITYCA
;
A
#
# COMPACT_ATOMS: atom_id res chain seq x y z
N MET A 1 42.16 -36.57 42.03
CA MET A 1 40.85 -37.01 42.44
C MET A 1 40.03 -35.86 42.97
N ARG A 2 39.22 -35.21 42.14
CA ARG A 2 38.19 -34.28 42.58
C ARG A 2 37.17 -34.20 41.45
N HIS A 3 36.04 -34.85 41.63
CA HIS A 3 34.93 -34.88 40.71
C HIS A 3 34.13 -33.58 40.92
N ALA A 4 33.99 -32.79 39.89
CA ALA A 4 33.04 -31.66 39.85
C ALA A 4 31.79 -32.10 39.14
N ALA A 5 30.68 -32.24 39.88
CA ALA A 5 29.40 -32.55 39.38
C ALA A 5 28.80 -31.27 38.72
N ALA A 6 28.53 -31.35 37.44
CA ALA A 6 27.81 -30.30 36.72
C ALA A 6 26.31 -30.50 36.91
N ALA A 7 25.65 -29.58 37.61
CA ALA A 7 24.20 -29.57 37.75
C ALA A 7 23.58 -28.98 36.45
N VAL A 8 22.82 -29.82 35.75
CA VAL A 8 22.01 -29.40 34.59
C VAL A 8 20.71 -28.79 35.13
N VAL A 9 20.57 -27.49 35.00
CA VAL A 9 19.32 -26.79 35.28
C VAL A 9 18.46 -26.84 34.01
N ILE A 10 17.42 -27.66 34.06
CA ILE A 10 16.39 -27.71 33.00
C ILE A 10 15.42 -26.60 33.27
N LEU A 11 15.49 -25.53 32.45
CA LEU A 11 14.53 -24.43 32.48
C LEU A 11 13.29 -24.87 31.66
N ALA A 12 12.20 -25.20 32.32
CA ALA A 12 10.92 -25.49 31.68
C ALA A 12 10.32 -24.16 31.18
N ALA A 13 10.31 -23.96 29.88
CA ALA A 13 9.58 -22.86 29.24
C ALA A 13 8.08 -23.19 29.24
N ALA A 14 7.32 -22.51 30.08
CA ALA A 14 5.86 -22.56 30.05
C ALA A 14 5.37 -21.79 28.83
N THR A 15 4.89 -22.49 27.80
CA THR A 15 4.19 -21.91 26.67
C THR A 15 2.79 -21.50 27.13
N ALA A 16 2.59 -20.21 27.42
CA ALA A 16 1.27 -19.64 27.66
C ALA A 16 0.56 -19.51 26.30
N SER A 17 -0.30 -20.47 25.98
CA SER A 17 -1.25 -20.34 24.86
C SER A 17 -2.30 -19.31 25.22
N ALA A 18 -2.12 -18.07 24.75
CA ALA A 18 -3.16 -17.05 24.81
C ALA A 18 -4.31 -17.44 23.88
N GLN A 19 -5.35 -18.04 24.42
CA GLN A 19 -6.59 -18.30 23.72
C GLN A 19 -7.31 -16.93 23.57
N TYR A 20 -7.26 -16.37 22.37
CA TYR A 20 -8.09 -15.23 21.98
C TYR A 20 -9.54 -15.70 21.92
N LYS A 21 -10.25 -15.51 23.02
CA LYS A 21 -11.70 -15.68 23.06
C LYS A 21 -12.31 -14.45 22.41
N THR A 22 -12.60 -14.54 21.12
CA THR A 22 -13.41 -13.53 20.42
C THR A 22 -14.80 -13.52 21.02
N PRO A 23 -15.29 -12.38 21.56
CA PRO A 23 -16.70 -12.24 21.90
C PRO A 23 -17.50 -12.17 20.58
N GLN A 24 -18.04 -13.28 20.13
CA GLN A 24 -19.07 -13.24 19.10
C GLN A 24 -20.34 -12.70 19.77
N ALA A 25 -20.60 -11.41 19.59
CA ALA A 25 -21.91 -10.86 19.85
C ALA A 25 -22.91 -11.54 18.89
N PRO A 26 -24.10 -11.95 19.37
CA PRO A 26 -25.12 -12.53 18.49
C PRO A 26 -25.48 -11.48 17.42
N ILE A 27 -25.29 -11.85 16.17
CA ILE A 27 -25.76 -11.06 15.04
C ILE A 27 -27.28 -11.13 15.08
N GLN A 28 -27.90 -10.11 15.67
CA GLN A 28 -29.35 -9.94 15.53
C GLN A 28 -29.60 -9.52 14.07
N PRO A 29 -30.53 -10.15 13.37
CA PRO A 29 -30.96 -9.68 12.07
C PRO A 29 -31.60 -8.31 12.28
N SER A 30 -30.82 -7.24 12.03
CA SER A 30 -31.36 -5.88 11.99
C SER A 30 -32.30 -5.84 10.81
N THR A 31 -33.59 -5.84 11.09
CA THR A 31 -34.63 -5.47 10.11
C THR A 31 -34.32 -4.03 9.72
N ILE A 32 -33.64 -3.84 8.60
CA ILE A 32 -33.44 -2.54 8.01
C ILE A 32 -34.82 -2.08 7.56
N GLN A 33 -35.52 -1.38 8.45
CA GLN A 33 -36.68 -0.58 8.05
C GLN A 33 -36.13 0.55 7.18
N SER A 34 -36.26 0.36 5.88
CA SER A 34 -35.97 1.37 4.87
C SER A 34 -36.97 2.51 4.97
N ASN A 35 -36.74 3.43 5.95
CA ASN A 35 -37.40 4.72 5.97
C ASN A 35 -36.54 5.75 5.24
N ASN A 36 -36.00 5.37 4.11
CA ASN A 36 -35.28 6.31 3.28
C ASN A 36 -36.24 6.80 2.18
N PRO A 37 -36.67 8.08 2.22
CA PRO A 37 -37.49 8.63 1.14
C PRO A 37 -36.58 8.61 -0.10
N SER A 38 -36.99 7.79 -1.08
CA SER A 38 -36.54 7.74 -2.46
C SER A 38 -35.19 8.42 -2.71
N VAL A 39 -34.09 7.66 -2.57
CA VAL A 39 -32.84 8.05 -3.21
C VAL A 39 -33.13 8.02 -4.70
N GLN A 40 -33.45 9.18 -5.28
CA GLN A 40 -33.47 9.34 -6.72
C GLN A 40 -32.02 9.07 -7.16
N ILE A 41 -31.82 7.91 -7.77
CA ILE A 41 -30.58 7.61 -8.48
C ILE A 41 -30.58 8.55 -9.67
N THR A 42 -30.03 9.75 -9.46
CA THR A 42 -29.69 10.62 -10.57
C THR A 42 -28.74 9.81 -11.46
N PRO A 43 -29.02 9.63 -12.74
CA PRO A 43 -28.08 8.96 -13.64
C PRO A 43 -26.72 9.63 -13.44
N ALA A 44 -25.71 8.84 -13.13
CA ALA A 44 -24.34 9.35 -12.96
C ALA A 44 -24.03 10.18 -14.21
N ALA A 45 -23.59 11.42 -14.01
CA ALA A 45 -23.13 12.26 -15.12
C ALA A 45 -22.17 11.42 -15.97
N PRO A 46 -22.23 11.49 -17.30
CA PRO A 46 -21.28 10.79 -18.16
C PRO A 46 -19.87 11.08 -17.66
N LEU A 47 -19.08 10.01 -17.50
CA LEU A 47 -17.67 10.18 -17.14
C LEU A 47 -17.04 11.16 -18.14
N PRO A 48 -16.26 12.15 -17.68
CA PRO A 48 -15.57 13.05 -18.59
C PRO A 48 -14.78 12.22 -19.59
N ALA A 49 -14.83 12.63 -20.87
CA ALA A 49 -14.03 11.97 -21.91
C ALA A 49 -12.57 11.87 -21.46
N PRO A 50 -11.88 10.78 -21.77
CA PRO A 50 -10.47 10.65 -21.40
C PRO A 50 -9.68 11.83 -21.95
N ASP A 51 -8.86 12.46 -21.09
CA ASP A 51 -8.03 13.57 -21.48
C ASP A 51 -7.04 13.11 -22.57
N PRO A 52 -7.01 13.71 -23.76
CA PRO A 52 -6.09 13.33 -24.82
C PRO A 52 -4.61 13.38 -24.37
N ALA A 53 -4.27 14.21 -23.38
CA ALA A 53 -2.95 14.27 -22.79
C ALA A 53 -2.61 12.96 -22.02
N LEU A 54 -3.60 12.31 -21.39
CA LEU A 54 -3.42 11.03 -20.72
C LEU A 54 -3.28 9.88 -21.73
N GLU A 55 -3.98 9.95 -22.87
CA GLU A 55 -3.85 9.01 -23.97
C GLU A 55 -2.45 9.04 -24.59
N SER A 56 -1.84 10.22 -24.69
CA SER A 56 -0.49 10.42 -25.20
C SER A 56 0.61 10.14 -24.19
N ALA A 57 0.28 9.87 -22.92
CA ALA A 57 1.26 9.57 -21.89
C ALA A 57 2.04 8.30 -22.26
N ARG A 58 3.37 8.43 -22.31
CA ARG A 58 4.24 7.31 -22.64
C ARG A 58 4.18 6.24 -21.56
N ARG A 59 3.72 5.07 -21.92
CA ARG A 59 3.74 3.89 -21.06
C ARG A 59 5.02 3.10 -21.28
N ILE A 60 5.53 2.46 -20.25
CA ILE A 60 6.69 1.59 -20.31
C ILE A 60 6.30 0.21 -19.81
N GLU A 61 6.82 -0.81 -20.48
CA GLU A 61 6.65 -2.19 -20.05
C GLU A 61 7.35 -2.44 -18.71
N ARG A 62 6.72 -3.23 -17.84
CA ARG A 62 7.20 -3.49 -16.48
C ARG A 62 8.65 -3.99 -16.44
N ASP A 63 9.00 -4.94 -17.30
CA ASP A 63 10.32 -5.54 -17.29
C ASP A 63 11.41 -4.56 -17.77
N ASP A 64 11.08 -3.67 -18.68
CA ASP A 64 11.99 -2.62 -19.13
C ASP A 64 12.16 -1.55 -18.06
N ALA A 65 11.09 -1.20 -17.35
CA ALA A 65 11.14 -0.31 -16.19
C ALA A 65 12.09 -0.88 -15.12
N ILE A 66 11.94 -2.15 -14.77
CA ILE A 66 12.82 -2.83 -13.81
C ILE A 66 14.29 -2.81 -14.27
N LYS A 67 14.56 -3.09 -15.55
CA LYS A 67 15.93 -3.04 -16.11
C LYS A 67 16.53 -1.63 -16.00
N MET A 68 15.74 -0.59 -16.30
CA MET A 68 16.19 0.80 -16.21
C MET A 68 16.53 1.20 -14.77
N VAL A 69 15.69 0.83 -13.81
CA VAL A 69 15.93 1.12 -12.39
C VAL A 69 17.15 0.37 -11.87
N LYS A 70 17.31 -0.93 -12.18
CA LYS A 70 18.50 -1.71 -11.82
C LYS A 70 19.79 -1.09 -12.36
N ARG A 71 19.75 -0.50 -13.56
CA ARG A 71 20.87 0.23 -14.18
C ARG A 71 21.04 1.67 -13.66
N LYS A 72 20.27 2.06 -12.65
CA LYS A 72 20.26 3.43 -12.07
C LYS A 72 19.92 4.55 -13.06
N LYS A 73 19.33 4.20 -14.21
CA LYS A 73 18.88 5.16 -15.25
C LYS A 73 17.50 5.74 -14.95
N ALA A 74 16.69 5.05 -14.14
CA ALA A 74 15.35 5.46 -13.75
C ALA A 74 15.15 5.32 -12.24
N VAL A 75 14.10 5.95 -11.73
CA VAL A 75 13.61 5.79 -10.35
C VAL A 75 12.10 5.57 -10.37
N TRP A 76 11.63 4.78 -9.42
CA TRP A 76 10.20 4.60 -9.15
C TRP A 76 9.67 5.79 -8.37
N VAL A 77 8.53 6.32 -8.78
CA VAL A 77 7.81 7.38 -8.09
C VAL A 77 6.39 6.90 -7.79
N ASP A 78 6.10 6.72 -6.52
CA ASP A 78 4.75 6.38 -6.06
C ASP A 78 3.96 7.67 -5.87
N VAL A 79 2.90 7.84 -6.65
CA VAL A 79 2.07 9.05 -6.61
C VAL A 79 0.81 8.89 -5.75
N ARG A 80 0.70 7.78 -5.03
CA ARG A 80 -0.40 7.53 -4.08
C ARG A 80 -0.20 8.33 -2.80
N GLU A 81 -1.27 8.45 -2.01
CA GLU A 81 -1.21 9.09 -0.70
C GLU A 81 -0.31 8.30 0.28
N PRO A 82 0.28 8.96 1.30
CA PRO A 82 1.26 8.35 2.19
C PRO A 82 0.77 7.09 2.93
N ASP A 83 -0.51 7.03 3.25
CA ASP A 83 -1.13 5.88 3.91
C ASP A 83 -1.16 4.63 3.00
N GLN A 84 -1.34 4.82 1.69
CA GLN A 84 -1.27 3.75 0.70
C GLN A 84 0.17 3.29 0.49
N TYR A 85 1.10 4.25 0.43
CA TYR A 85 2.53 3.94 0.36
C TYR A 85 3.01 3.13 1.56
N ALA A 86 2.56 3.48 2.77
CA ALA A 86 2.92 2.79 4.00
C ALA A 86 2.40 1.34 4.06
N LYS A 87 1.25 1.05 3.43
CA LYS A 87 0.68 -0.31 3.35
C LYS A 87 1.49 -1.24 2.46
N GLY A 88 2.22 -0.70 1.50
CA GLY A 88 3.08 -1.45 0.60
C GLY A 88 3.46 -0.62 -0.62
N HIS A 89 4.71 -0.68 -1.01
CA HIS A 89 5.26 0.04 -2.16
C HIS A 89 6.44 -0.72 -2.79
N ILE A 90 6.84 -0.31 -3.98
CA ILE A 90 8.01 -0.88 -4.65
C ILE A 90 9.27 -0.47 -3.88
N PRO A 91 10.13 -1.40 -3.46
CA PRO A 91 11.36 -1.09 -2.72
C PRO A 91 12.21 -0.03 -3.44
N GLY A 92 12.55 1.03 -2.72
CA GLY A 92 13.32 2.16 -3.25
C GLY A 92 12.52 3.17 -4.07
N ALA A 93 11.19 3.08 -4.09
CA ALA A 93 10.34 4.09 -4.68
C ALA A 93 10.31 5.37 -3.83
N ILE A 94 10.26 6.52 -4.48
CA ILE A 94 10.08 7.82 -3.84
C ILE A 94 8.58 8.10 -3.79
N ASN A 95 8.04 8.40 -2.60
CA ASN A 95 6.64 8.80 -2.49
C ASN A 95 6.47 10.30 -2.63
N ILE A 96 5.76 10.70 -3.66
CA ILE A 96 5.29 12.08 -3.84
C ILE A 96 3.84 12.02 -4.32
N PRO A 97 2.88 12.18 -3.42
CA PRO A 97 1.47 12.19 -3.77
C PRO A 97 1.13 13.16 -4.90
N LEU A 98 0.21 12.75 -5.76
CA LEU A 98 -0.21 13.56 -6.90
C LEU A 98 -0.71 14.94 -6.46
N SER A 99 -1.37 15.01 -5.29
CA SER A 99 -1.88 16.24 -4.68
C SER A 99 -0.79 17.29 -4.39
N VAL A 100 0.43 16.85 -4.07
CA VAL A 100 1.56 17.75 -3.73
C VAL A 100 2.63 17.81 -4.82
N LEU A 101 2.55 16.97 -5.83
CA LEU A 101 3.52 16.90 -6.92
C LEU A 101 3.81 18.27 -7.58
N PRO A 102 2.82 19.15 -7.85
CA PRO A 102 3.08 20.46 -8.43
C PRO A 102 4.00 21.36 -7.60
N LYS A 103 4.06 21.12 -6.28
CA LYS A 103 4.91 21.89 -5.35
C LYS A 103 6.25 21.20 -5.09
N ARG A 104 6.31 19.87 -5.24
CA ARG A 104 7.44 19.04 -4.83
C ARG A 104 8.19 18.36 -5.99
N TRP A 105 7.86 18.68 -7.25
CA TRP A 105 8.52 18.06 -8.39
C TRP A 105 10.06 18.27 -8.40
N LYS A 106 10.55 19.36 -7.78
CA LYS A 106 11.99 19.64 -7.64
C LYS A 106 12.74 18.68 -6.71
N ASP A 107 12.02 17.96 -5.83
CA ASP A 107 12.59 16.95 -4.95
C ASP A 107 12.94 15.66 -5.70
N LEU A 108 12.44 15.54 -6.94
CA LEU A 108 12.71 14.39 -7.80
C LEU A 108 14.08 14.48 -8.47
N PRO A 109 14.76 13.36 -8.71
CA PRO A 109 16.03 13.32 -9.40
C PRO A 109 15.88 13.54 -10.92
N LEU A 110 15.69 14.80 -11.33
CA LEU A 110 15.35 15.19 -12.70
C LEU A 110 16.38 14.78 -13.78
N LYS A 111 17.56 14.32 -13.37
CA LYS A 111 18.59 13.77 -14.29
C LYS A 111 18.33 12.32 -14.67
N LYS A 112 17.30 11.66 -14.09
CA LYS A 112 16.92 10.28 -14.35
C LYS A 112 15.53 10.21 -14.95
N PHE A 113 15.22 9.12 -15.60
CA PHE A 113 13.84 8.84 -15.97
C PHE A 113 12.98 8.63 -14.73
N LEU A 114 11.83 9.27 -14.68
CA LEU A 114 10.86 9.14 -13.60
C LEU A 114 9.77 8.18 -14.08
N ILE A 115 9.62 7.07 -13.40
CA ILE A 115 8.59 6.07 -13.70
C ILE A 115 7.55 6.15 -12.59
N THR A 116 6.42 6.78 -12.90
CA THR A 116 5.30 6.90 -11.96
C THR A 116 4.44 5.65 -11.96
N TYR A 117 3.89 5.30 -10.81
CA TYR A 117 2.91 4.24 -10.68
C TYR A 117 1.86 4.58 -9.62
N CYS A 118 0.65 4.03 -9.81
CA CYS A 118 -0.46 4.03 -8.87
C CYS A 118 -1.11 2.64 -8.94
N ALA A 119 -0.93 1.80 -7.93
CA ALA A 119 -1.49 0.45 -7.89
C ALA A 119 -2.29 0.24 -6.60
#